data_10a29c664d016577e96d6081d1fe4002
#
_entry.id   10a29c664d016577e96d6081d1fe4002
#
_cell.length_a   1.000
_cell.length_b   1.000
_cell.length_c   1.000
_cell.angle_alpha   90.00
_cell.angle_beta   90.00
_cell.angle_gamma   90.00
#
_symmetry.space_group_name_H-M   'P 1'
#
loop_
_entity.id
_entity.type
_entity.pdbx_description
1 polymer ?
#
loop_
_entity_poly.entity_id
_entity_poly.type
_entity_poly.pdbx_seq_one_letter_code
_entity_poly.pdbx_strand_id
1 'polypeptide(L)'
;MYKRQYYLYADQEKDNYKWDISNGANKNPIAYLDYYMNQNLSKSHYMQSSFYAELQPIKNLRIKSQFGYIMGASSYRSYLPRFDYLSASLNNAEDKVTQSMSMYNRWSWDNTANYIFNIDDHNIDVLVGQSIEKWGMGEEMSGSAIGSNFYDFKHAYLSNVPLTANSVSSLTGKPN
;
A
#
# COMPACT_ATOMS: atom_id res chain seq x y z
N MET A 1 -25.30 29.55 -4.14
CA MET A 1 -24.14 28.63 -4.12
C MET A 1 -22.78 29.35 -4.25
N TYR A 2 -22.67 30.37 -5.11
CA TYR A 2 -21.42 31.13 -5.32
C TYR A 2 -20.96 32.01 -4.16
N LYS A 3 -21.85 32.54 -3.33
CA LYS A 3 -21.48 33.37 -2.17
C LYS A 3 -20.70 32.61 -1.10
N ARG A 4 -20.86 31.28 -0.96
CA ARG A 4 -20.15 30.47 0.03
C ARG A 4 -18.69 30.20 -0.34
N GLN A 5 -18.39 30.10 -1.62
CA GLN A 5 -17.00 29.98 -2.08
C GLN A 5 -16.19 31.25 -1.83
N TYR A 6 -16.79 32.41 -1.88
CA TYR A 6 -16.12 33.69 -1.67
C TYR A 6 -15.63 33.86 -0.22
N TYR A 7 -16.39 33.38 0.73
CA TYR A 7 -15.98 33.41 2.16
C TYR A 7 -14.82 32.45 2.46
N LEU A 8 -14.67 31.41 1.67
CA LEU A 8 -13.58 30.46 1.78
C LEU A 8 -12.22 31.05 1.37
N TYR A 9 -12.23 31.98 0.41
CA TYR A 9 -11.02 32.65 -0.08
C TYR A 9 -10.60 33.85 0.79
N ALA A 10 -11.52 34.50 1.45
CA ALA A 10 -11.25 35.71 2.23
C ALA A 10 -10.42 35.44 3.52
N ASP A 11 -10.42 34.20 4.03
CA ASP A 11 -9.68 33.82 5.23
C ASP A 11 -8.39 33.04 4.94
N GLN A 12 -7.98 32.90 3.68
CA GLN A 12 -6.71 32.24 3.32
C GLN A 12 -5.47 32.91 3.93
N GLU A 13 -5.53 34.21 4.20
CA GLU A 13 -4.42 34.93 4.86
C GLU A 13 -4.13 34.48 6.30
N LYS A 14 -5.02 33.68 6.89
CA LYS A 14 -4.91 33.27 8.30
C LYS A 14 -4.83 31.75 8.51
N ASP A 15 -4.66 30.96 7.46
CA ASP A 15 -4.73 29.48 7.49
C ASP A 15 -6.02 28.92 8.16
N ASN A 16 -7.05 29.75 8.28
CA ASN A 16 -8.32 29.38 8.89
C ASN A 16 -9.43 29.35 7.84
N TYR A 17 -9.72 28.17 7.36
CA TYR A 17 -10.91 27.93 6.55
C TYR A 17 -12.17 28.00 7.44
N LYS A 18 -12.61 29.23 7.80
CA LYS A 18 -13.86 29.38 8.53
C LYS A 18 -15.02 28.94 7.68
N TRP A 19 -15.79 28.06 8.20
CA TRP A 19 -17.03 27.60 7.61
C TRP A 19 -18.21 28.10 8.47
N ASP A 20 -19.33 28.40 7.81
CA ASP A 20 -20.56 28.71 8.52
C ASP A 20 -21.03 27.45 9.27
N ILE A 21 -20.74 27.44 10.56
CA ILE A 21 -21.07 26.35 11.50
C ILE A 21 -22.55 26.28 11.85
N SER A 22 -23.38 27.21 11.38
CA SER A 22 -24.83 27.18 11.64
C SER A 22 -25.53 25.93 11.04
N ASN A 23 -24.88 25.27 10.09
CA ASN A 23 -25.33 24.03 9.47
C ASN A 23 -24.36 22.87 9.74
N GLY A 24 -24.31 22.39 10.94
CA GLY A 24 -23.32 21.43 11.50
C GLY A 24 -22.99 20.15 10.73
N ALA A 25 -23.64 19.89 9.60
CA ALA A 25 -23.39 18.71 8.77
C ALA A 25 -22.54 18.97 7.52
N ASN A 26 -22.30 20.22 7.14
CA ASN A 26 -21.62 20.54 5.90
C ASN A 26 -20.12 20.73 6.13
N LYS A 27 -19.32 19.87 5.49
CA LYS A 27 -17.86 20.02 5.44
C LYS A 27 -17.48 21.09 4.42
N ASN A 28 -16.45 21.87 4.73
CA ASN A 28 -15.80 22.71 3.73
C ASN A 28 -15.07 21.81 2.71
N PRO A 29 -15.49 21.75 1.43
CA PRO A 29 -14.90 20.82 0.48
C PRO A 29 -13.45 21.19 0.11
N ILE A 30 -13.09 22.47 0.12
CA ILE A 30 -11.73 22.91 -0.20
C ILE A 30 -10.79 22.57 0.95
N ALA A 31 -11.15 22.91 2.18
CA ALA A 31 -10.38 22.52 3.36
C ALA A 31 -10.24 21.01 3.49
N TYR A 32 -11.29 20.26 3.13
CA TYR A 32 -11.22 18.80 3.10
C TYR A 32 -10.20 18.29 2.08
N LEU A 33 -10.17 18.87 0.88
CA LEU A 33 -9.18 18.52 -0.14
C LEU A 33 -7.76 18.84 0.32
N ASP A 34 -7.53 19.99 0.91
CA ASP A 34 -6.21 20.43 1.35
C ASP A 34 -5.70 19.60 2.54
N TYR A 35 -6.56 19.33 3.53
CA TYR A 35 -6.14 18.63 4.74
C TYR A 35 -6.16 17.11 4.63
N TYR A 36 -7.02 16.52 3.81
CA TYR A 36 -7.16 15.07 3.74
C TYR A 36 -6.64 14.44 2.45
N MET A 37 -6.93 15.06 1.30
CA MET A 37 -6.70 14.40 0.01
C MET A 37 -5.25 14.46 -0.46
N ASN A 38 -4.51 15.52 -0.14
CA ASN A 38 -3.16 15.75 -0.65
C ASN A 38 -2.06 15.37 0.35
N GLN A 39 -2.42 14.89 1.53
CA GLN A 39 -1.50 14.63 2.63
C GLN A 39 -1.16 13.15 2.78
N ASN A 40 -1.12 12.42 1.67
CA ASN A 40 -0.75 11.00 1.69
C ASN A 40 0.09 10.61 0.48
N LEU A 41 0.89 9.58 0.65
CA LEU A 41 1.73 9.01 -0.39
C LEU A 41 1.77 7.49 -0.23
N SER A 42 1.34 6.79 -1.28
CA SER A 42 1.49 5.35 -1.39
C SER A 42 2.47 5.03 -2.52
N LYS A 43 3.42 4.14 -2.25
CA LYS A 43 4.37 3.63 -3.25
C LYS A 43 4.35 2.11 -3.18
N SER A 44 4.33 1.48 -4.35
CA SER A 44 4.40 0.03 -4.46
C SER A 44 5.44 -0.37 -5.48
N HIS A 45 6.20 -1.38 -5.15
CA HIS A 45 7.17 -2.02 -6.03
C HIS A 45 6.77 -3.48 -6.19
N TYR A 46 6.82 -3.96 -7.41
CA TYR A 46 6.48 -5.32 -7.76
C TYR A 46 7.56 -5.90 -8.66
N MET A 47 8.04 -7.06 -8.32
CA MET A 47 9.00 -7.81 -9.11
C MET A 47 8.49 -9.23 -9.32
N GLN A 48 8.50 -9.67 -10.57
CA GLN A 48 8.19 -11.05 -10.94
C GLN A 48 9.32 -11.58 -11.79
N SER A 49 9.82 -12.75 -11.44
CA SER A 49 10.89 -13.44 -12.14
C SER A 49 10.49 -14.89 -12.39
N SER A 50 10.85 -15.41 -13.53
CA SER A 50 10.65 -16.81 -13.86
C SER A 50 11.89 -17.33 -14.61
N PHE A 51 12.39 -18.44 -14.13
CA PHE A 51 13.54 -19.15 -14.72
C PHE A 51 13.07 -20.57 -15.03
N TYR A 52 13.48 -21.07 -16.19
CA TYR A 52 13.21 -22.45 -16.54
C TYR A 52 14.41 -23.11 -17.22
N ALA A 53 14.49 -24.40 -17.06
CA ALA A 53 15.37 -25.27 -17.79
C ALA A 53 14.55 -26.35 -18.48
N GLU A 54 14.87 -26.65 -19.71
CA GLU A 54 14.24 -27.69 -20.48
C GLU A 54 15.29 -28.65 -21.03
N LEU A 55 15.06 -29.94 -20.86
CA LEU A 55 15.93 -31.01 -21.33
C LEU A 55 15.11 -31.98 -22.19
N GLN A 56 15.72 -32.41 -23.28
CA GLN A 56 15.18 -33.47 -24.13
C GLN A 56 16.19 -34.63 -24.22
N PRO A 57 16.22 -35.49 -23.18
CA PRO A 57 17.23 -36.55 -23.12
C PRO A 57 17.07 -37.59 -24.20
N ILE A 58 15.87 -37.81 -24.70
CA ILE A 58 15.53 -38.67 -25.82
C ILE A 58 14.50 -37.98 -26.73
N LYS A 59 14.41 -38.36 -27.98
CA LYS A 59 13.62 -37.69 -29.04
C LYS A 59 12.20 -37.31 -28.65
N ASN A 60 11.52 -38.13 -27.84
CA ASN A 60 10.12 -37.93 -27.54
C ASN A 60 9.85 -37.54 -26.08
N LEU A 61 10.88 -37.38 -25.25
CA LEU A 61 10.76 -37.03 -23.84
C LEU A 61 11.26 -35.59 -23.61
N ARG A 62 10.38 -34.75 -23.13
CA ARG A 62 10.71 -33.36 -22.74
C ARG A 62 10.50 -33.20 -21.24
N ILE A 63 11.52 -32.78 -20.54
CA ILE A 63 11.49 -32.50 -19.10
C ILE A 63 11.72 -31.02 -18.95
N LYS A 64 10.81 -30.32 -18.24
CA LYS A 64 10.90 -28.90 -17.93
C LYS A 64 10.84 -28.70 -16.42
N SER A 65 11.75 -27.91 -15.90
CA SER A 65 11.72 -27.40 -14.52
C SER A 65 11.64 -25.88 -14.58
N GLN A 66 10.67 -25.30 -13.88
CA GLN A 66 10.41 -23.88 -13.87
C GLN A 66 10.31 -23.37 -12.43
N PHE A 67 11.08 -22.34 -12.11
CA PHE A 67 11.01 -21.63 -10.83
C PHE A 67 10.49 -20.23 -11.04
N GLY A 68 9.43 -19.89 -10.33
CA GLY A 68 8.81 -18.56 -10.29
C GLY A 68 9.05 -17.90 -8.95
N TYR A 69 9.35 -16.61 -8.96
CA TYR A 69 9.47 -15.80 -7.76
C TYR A 69 8.78 -14.46 -7.94
N ILE A 70 7.96 -14.10 -6.95
CA ILE A 70 7.22 -12.84 -6.89
C ILE A 70 7.57 -12.15 -5.58
N MET A 71 7.90 -10.87 -5.66
CA MET A 71 8.10 -10.00 -4.52
C MET A 71 7.29 -8.72 -4.71
N GLY A 72 6.56 -8.32 -3.70
CA GLY A 72 5.90 -7.03 -3.61
C GLY A 72 6.34 -6.31 -2.34
N ALA A 73 6.60 -5.01 -2.48
CA ALA A 73 6.86 -4.13 -1.36
C ALA A 73 6.00 -2.87 -1.51
N SER A 74 5.34 -2.46 -0.44
CA SER A 74 4.57 -1.24 -0.42
C SER A 74 4.93 -0.38 0.78
N SER A 75 4.83 0.93 0.61
CA SER A 75 4.97 1.90 1.67
C SER A 75 3.85 2.92 1.59
N TYR A 76 3.33 3.26 2.73
CA TYR A 76 2.30 4.29 2.87
C TYR A 76 2.74 5.30 3.93
N ARG A 77 2.46 6.55 3.67
CA ARG A 77 2.67 7.65 4.61
C ARG A 77 1.53 8.63 4.47
N SER A 78 0.98 9.06 5.60
CA SER A 78 0.00 10.12 5.65
C SER A 78 0.29 11.10 6.77
N TYR A 79 -0.14 12.31 6.57
CA TYR A 79 -0.10 13.38 7.54
C TYR A 79 -1.48 13.99 7.64
N LEU A 80 -2.03 14.03 8.82
CA LEU A 80 -3.26 14.74 9.14
C LEU A 80 -2.85 15.98 9.94
N PRO A 81 -2.93 17.19 9.38
CA PRO A 81 -2.55 18.39 10.08
C PRO A 81 -3.54 18.70 11.21
N ARG A 82 -3.09 19.54 12.13
CA ARG A 82 -3.98 20.20 13.08
C ARG A 82 -4.89 21.17 12.33
N PHE A 83 -6.17 21.14 12.59
CA PHE A 83 -7.14 22.09 12.07
C PHE A 83 -8.32 22.26 13.01
N ASP A 84 -8.85 23.47 13.00
CA ASP A 84 -10.09 23.81 13.68
C ASP A 84 -11.15 24.17 12.64
N TYR A 85 -12.40 23.83 12.91
CA TYR A 85 -13.55 24.28 12.11
C TYR A 85 -13.65 23.75 10.67
N LEU A 86 -13.25 22.54 10.41
CA LEU A 86 -13.59 21.89 9.13
C LEU A 86 -15.12 21.65 9.03
N SER A 87 -15.75 21.37 10.15
CA SER A 87 -17.20 21.39 10.39
C SER A 87 -17.43 21.55 11.90
N ALA A 88 -18.69 21.76 12.32
CA ALA A 88 -19.03 21.86 13.74
C ALA A 88 -18.58 20.64 14.57
N SER A 89 -18.45 19.48 13.95
CA SER A 89 -18.11 18.20 14.59
C SER A 89 -16.74 17.63 14.18
N LEU A 90 -16.04 18.25 13.23
CA LEU A 90 -14.80 17.72 12.69
C LEU A 90 -13.65 18.70 12.94
N ASN A 91 -12.99 18.50 14.05
CA ASN A 91 -11.78 19.22 14.46
C ASN A 91 -10.67 18.22 14.70
N ASN A 92 -9.43 18.64 14.48
CA ASN A 92 -8.26 17.87 14.84
C ASN A 92 -7.33 18.74 15.68
N ALA A 93 -7.29 18.44 16.98
CA ALA A 93 -6.53 19.24 17.95
C ALA A 93 -5.01 19.06 17.82
N GLU A 94 -4.58 17.90 17.32
CA GLU A 94 -3.18 17.54 17.17
C GLU A 94 -2.95 16.92 15.81
N ASP A 95 -1.81 17.21 15.21
CA ASP A 95 -1.42 16.58 13.96
C ASP A 95 -1.05 15.12 14.17
N LYS A 96 -1.26 14.31 13.15
CA LYS A 96 -1.04 12.87 13.18
C LYS A 96 -0.23 12.42 11.98
N VAL A 97 0.85 11.71 12.25
CA VAL A 97 1.67 11.02 11.26
C VAL A 97 1.36 9.53 11.28
N THR A 98 1.12 8.94 10.14
CA THR A 98 0.97 7.49 9.99
C THR A 98 1.92 6.99 8.92
N GLN A 99 2.65 5.92 9.22
CA GLN A 99 3.50 5.21 8.26
C GLN A 99 3.24 3.73 8.34
N SER A 100 3.23 3.08 7.18
CA SER A 100 3.24 1.62 7.10
C SER A 100 4.17 1.16 5.98
N MET A 101 4.73 -0.01 6.19
CA MET A 101 5.53 -0.74 5.21
C MET A 101 5.08 -2.19 5.23
N SER A 102 4.92 -2.76 4.06
CA SER A 102 4.64 -4.18 3.94
C SER A 102 5.47 -4.78 2.81
N MET A 103 5.88 -5.99 3.00
CA MET A 103 6.58 -6.79 2.01
C MET A 103 5.96 -8.18 1.98
N TYR A 104 5.82 -8.74 0.81
CA TYR A 104 5.39 -10.12 0.64
C TYR A 104 6.22 -10.81 -0.42
N ASN A 105 6.40 -12.10 -0.25
CA ASN A 105 7.09 -12.98 -1.18
C ASN A 105 6.24 -14.21 -1.48
N ARG A 106 6.38 -14.70 -2.68
CA ARG A 106 5.80 -15.96 -3.14
C ARG A 106 6.77 -16.63 -4.08
N TRP A 107 6.89 -17.93 -4.00
CA TRP A 107 7.61 -18.69 -5.01
C TRP A 107 6.83 -19.95 -5.40
N SER A 108 7.06 -20.38 -6.63
CA SER A 108 6.56 -21.62 -7.16
C SER A 108 7.69 -22.39 -7.83
N TRP A 109 7.59 -23.71 -7.79
CA TRP A 109 8.49 -24.60 -8.49
C TRP A 109 7.67 -25.69 -9.17
N ASP A 110 7.68 -25.66 -10.50
CA ASP A 110 6.89 -26.51 -11.35
C ASP A 110 7.83 -27.42 -12.15
N ASN A 111 7.60 -28.71 -12.10
CA ASN A 111 8.33 -29.71 -12.86
C ASN A 111 7.36 -30.50 -13.71
N THR A 112 7.65 -30.65 -14.98
CA THR A 112 6.83 -31.38 -15.92
C THR A 112 7.68 -32.33 -16.74
N ALA A 113 7.15 -33.49 -17.04
CA ALA A 113 7.69 -34.44 -17.99
C ALA A 113 6.60 -34.79 -19.02
N ASN A 114 6.90 -34.58 -20.27
CA ASN A 114 6.01 -34.87 -21.38
C ASN A 114 6.66 -35.94 -22.26
N TYR A 115 5.93 -37.02 -22.55
CA TYR A 115 6.40 -38.07 -23.41
C TYR A 115 5.36 -38.38 -24.49
N ILE A 116 5.81 -38.29 -25.75
CA ILE A 116 4.98 -38.55 -26.94
C ILE A 116 5.41 -39.85 -27.58
N PHE A 117 4.48 -40.76 -27.79
CA PHE A 117 4.73 -42.03 -28.48
C PHE A 117 3.57 -42.42 -29.38
N ASN A 118 3.90 -43.17 -30.41
CA ASN A 118 2.93 -43.65 -31.39
C ASN A 118 2.78 -45.17 -31.24
N ILE A 119 1.55 -45.64 -31.23
CA ILE A 119 1.21 -47.05 -31.30
C ILE A 119 0.26 -47.21 -32.49
N ASP A 120 0.76 -47.84 -33.55
CA ASP A 120 0.05 -47.99 -34.83
C ASP A 120 -0.41 -46.59 -35.36
N ASP A 121 -1.72 -46.43 -35.54
CA ASP A 121 -2.33 -45.17 -36.00
C ASP A 121 -2.65 -44.18 -34.84
N HIS A 122 -2.31 -44.53 -33.61
CA HIS A 122 -2.58 -43.68 -32.42
C HIS A 122 -1.35 -42.90 -31.99
N ASN A 123 -1.54 -41.59 -31.82
CA ASN A 123 -0.55 -40.70 -31.20
C ASN A 123 -0.97 -40.43 -29.75
N ILE A 124 -0.15 -40.82 -28.81
CA ILE A 124 -0.40 -40.67 -27.36
C ILE A 124 0.58 -39.68 -26.79
N ASP A 125 0.05 -38.68 -26.10
CA ASP A 125 0.79 -37.66 -25.37
C ASP A 125 0.50 -37.81 -23.88
N VAL A 126 1.53 -38.07 -23.09
CA VAL A 126 1.45 -38.24 -21.64
C VAL A 126 2.24 -37.11 -20.96
N LEU A 127 1.51 -36.29 -20.15
CA LEU A 127 2.09 -35.26 -19.34
C LEU A 127 1.98 -35.64 -17.87
N VAL A 128 3.11 -35.60 -17.16
CA VAL A 128 3.19 -35.73 -15.70
C VAL A 128 3.78 -34.47 -15.14
N GLY A 129 3.19 -33.93 -14.07
CA GLY A 129 3.64 -32.68 -13.45
C GLY A 129 3.60 -32.72 -11.94
N GLN A 130 4.50 -31.95 -11.34
CA GLN A 130 4.53 -31.63 -9.92
C GLN A 130 4.66 -30.11 -9.77
N SER A 131 3.86 -29.53 -8.88
CA SER A 131 3.92 -28.11 -8.51
C SER A 131 4.04 -27.98 -7.00
N ILE A 132 4.95 -27.12 -6.58
CA ILE A 132 5.11 -26.72 -5.18
C ILE A 132 5.05 -25.20 -5.13
N GLU A 133 4.28 -24.68 -4.23
CA GLU A 133 4.11 -23.23 -4.07
C GLU A 133 4.13 -22.86 -2.59
N LYS A 134 4.74 -21.71 -2.29
CA LYS A 134 4.72 -21.11 -0.97
C LYS A 134 4.28 -19.65 -1.05
N TRP A 135 3.25 -19.32 -0.29
CA TRP A 135 2.66 -18.00 -0.15
C TRP A 135 2.92 -17.41 1.23
N GLY A 136 2.69 -16.10 1.36
CA GLY A 136 2.62 -15.46 2.67
C GLY A 136 3.96 -15.40 3.40
N MET A 137 5.04 -15.22 2.66
CA MET A 137 6.33 -14.89 3.27
C MET A 137 6.54 -13.39 3.19
N GLY A 138 6.51 -12.73 4.31
CA GLY A 138 6.73 -11.30 4.35
C GLY A 138 6.50 -10.73 5.73
N GLU A 139 6.53 -9.42 5.80
CA GLU A 139 6.38 -8.65 7.03
C GLU A 139 5.54 -7.40 6.77
N GLU A 140 4.75 -7.04 7.75
CA GLU A 140 4.04 -5.76 7.78
C GLU A 140 4.42 -5.01 9.05
N MET A 141 4.72 -3.73 8.89
CA MET A 141 5.00 -2.81 9.98
C MET A 141 4.20 -1.53 9.79
N SER A 142 3.51 -1.08 10.81
CA SER A 142 2.79 0.18 10.79
C SER A 142 2.88 0.91 12.12
N GLY A 143 2.88 2.22 12.05
CA GLY A 143 2.90 3.08 13.22
C GLY A 143 2.14 4.38 12.97
N SER A 144 1.63 4.94 14.06
CA SER A 144 0.91 6.20 14.05
C SER A 144 1.25 6.96 15.33
N ALA A 145 1.58 8.24 15.19
CA ALA A 145 1.92 9.10 16.30
C ALA A 145 1.40 10.52 16.08
N ILE A 146 1.19 11.26 17.17
CA ILE A 146 0.67 12.63 17.21
C ILE A 146 1.76 13.60 17.73
N GLY A 147 1.62 14.88 17.42
CA GLY A 147 2.54 15.93 17.89
C GLY A 147 3.86 15.96 17.13
N SER A 148 3.82 16.07 15.81
CA SER A 148 5.01 16.25 14.99
C SER A 148 5.72 17.57 15.29
N ASN A 149 7.05 17.56 15.20
CA ASN A 149 7.86 18.78 15.28
C ASN A 149 7.73 19.68 14.03
N PHE A 150 7.13 19.15 12.96
CA PHE A 150 6.96 19.83 11.68
C PHE A 150 5.48 19.79 11.27
N TYR A 151 5.01 20.91 10.72
CA TYR A 151 3.60 21.08 10.34
C TYR A 151 3.37 20.95 8.84
N ASP A 152 4.10 20.05 8.19
CA ASP A 152 3.97 19.80 6.75
C ASP A 152 4.15 18.33 6.39
N PHE A 153 3.56 17.92 5.26
CA PHE A 153 3.66 16.56 4.76
C PHE A 153 5.08 16.14 4.38
N LYS A 154 5.92 17.09 3.94
CA LYS A 154 7.28 16.77 3.49
C LYS A 154 8.12 16.17 4.62
N HIS A 155 7.93 16.67 5.83
CA HIS A 155 8.66 16.26 7.04
C HIS A 155 7.84 15.30 7.94
N ALA A 156 6.65 14.85 7.49
CA ALA A 156 5.78 13.96 8.25
C ALA A 156 6.30 12.52 8.24
N TYR A 157 7.31 12.27 9.06
CA TYR A 157 7.86 10.95 9.33
C TYR A 157 7.76 10.64 10.82
N LEU A 158 7.54 9.37 11.17
CA LEU A 158 7.51 8.94 12.58
C LEU A 158 8.80 9.28 13.33
N SER A 159 9.94 9.31 12.64
CA SER A 159 11.21 9.75 13.22
C SER A 159 11.24 11.23 13.65
N ASN A 160 10.34 12.03 13.14
CA ASN A 160 10.22 13.45 13.44
C ASN A 160 9.15 13.75 14.50
N VAL A 161 8.54 12.73 15.04
CA VAL A 161 7.59 12.85 16.16
C VAL A 161 8.31 12.49 17.45
N PRO A 162 8.23 13.34 18.50
CA PRO A 162 8.73 12.99 19.82
C PRO A 162 7.97 11.76 20.34
N LEU A 163 8.64 10.61 20.41
CA LEU A 163 8.04 9.37 20.85
C LEU A 163 7.93 9.34 22.38
N THR A 164 6.96 10.03 22.91
CA THR A 164 6.55 9.93 24.31
C THR A 164 5.42 8.93 24.45
N ALA A 165 5.13 8.46 25.67
CA ALA A 165 4.02 7.54 25.91
C ALA A 165 2.66 8.08 25.43
N ASN A 166 2.52 9.40 25.36
CA ASN A 166 1.29 10.08 24.93
C ASN A 166 1.24 10.37 23.41
N SER A 167 2.38 10.34 22.71
CA SER A 167 2.43 10.66 21.29
C SER A 167 2.17 9.44 20.38
N VAL A 168 2.53 8.23 20.81
CA VAL A 168 2.31 7.01 20.04
C VAL A 168 0.85 6.59 20.14
N SER A 169 0.13 6.62 19.03
CA SER A 169 -1.26 6.20 18.97
C SER A 169 -1.42 4.73 18.53
N SER A 170 -0.50 4.22 17.74
CA SER A 170 -0.45 2.80 17.38
C SER A 170 0.94 2.39 16.91
N LEU A 171 1.31 1.15 17.17
CA LEU A 171 2.50 0.50 16.62
C LEU A 171 2.19 -0.98 16.46
N THR A 172 2.33 -1.48 15.25
CA THR A 172 2.12 -2.89 14.94
C THR A 172 3.21 -3.42 14.05
N GLY A 173 3.57 -4.66 14.24
CA GLY A 173 4.44 -5.42 13.36
C GLY A 173 4.02 -6.89 13.41
N LYS A 174 3.90 -7.52 12.25
CA LYS A 174 3.52 -8.92 12.13
C LYS A 174 4.11 -9.55 10.87
N PRO A 175 4.39 -10.85 10.87
CA PRO A 175 4.67 -11.59 9.65
C PRO A 175 3.40 -11.65 8.78
N ASN A 176 3.58 -11.63 7.48
CA ASN A 176 2.52 -11.83 6.47
C ASN A 176 2.39 -13.29 6.11
#